data_85977d5897b9f6cbe91b3d1b5d1abdfa
#
_entry.id   85977d5897b9f6cbe91b3d1b5d1abdfa
#
_cell.length_a   1.000
_cell.length_b   1.000
_cell.length_c   1.000
_cell.angle_alpha   90.00
_cell.angle_beta   90.00
_cell.angle_gamma   90.00
#
_symmetry.space_group_name_H-M   'P 1'
#
loop_
_entity.id
_entity.type
_entity.pdbx_description
1 polymer ?
#
loop_
_entity_poly.entity_id
_entity_poly.type
_entity_poly.pdbx_seq_one_letter_code
_entity_poly.pdbx_strand_id
1 'polypeptide(L)'
;TVMDSRSIAPSATVVYDPSLKELESLALFDILQKQIYGGMPIEFGHCSGWNSSLNALEYHRSSEIDIAATDLVLMLGREQDIDRQNMTYDTANVECFLIPRGTAVEIYATTLHYAPCGIGGGEFRMGVVLPEGTNLELQYAVDATDENHLLQARNKWLLVHPDCVMGPDYCYGLRGLNLTLDRKST
;
A
#
# COMPACT_ATOMS: atom_id res chain seq x y z
N THR A 1 -3.61 -18.54 11.36
CA THR A 1 -4.07 -18.17 10.00
C THR A 1 -2.98 -18.46 8.99
N VAL A 2 -3.31 -18.52 7.67
CA VAL A 2 -2.32 -18.68 6.60
C VAL A 2 -1.22 -17.60 6.70
N MET A 3 -1.58 -16.37 7.03
CA MET A 3 -0.64 -15.26 7.18
C MET A 3 0.25 -15.39 8.43
N ASP A 4 -0.23 -15.97 9.51
CA ASP A 4 0.56 -16.17 10.74
C ASP A 4 1.70 -17.19 10.56
N SER A 5 1.52 -18.17 9.66
CA SER A 5 2.49 -19.24 9.41
C SER A 5 3.63 -18.87 8.46
N ARG A 6 3.57 -17.69 7.83
CA ARG A 6 4.62 -17.23 6.91
C ARG A 6 5.85 -16.74 7.66
N SER A 7 7.00 -16.88 7.02
CA SER A 7 8.27 -16.37 7.54
C SER A 7 8.17 -14.87 7.79
N ILE A 8 8.75 -14.43 8.89
CA ILE A 8 8.89 -13.00 9.21
C ILE A 8 9.87 -12.38 8.20
N ALA A 9 9.51 -11.25 7.63
CA ALA A 9 10.42 -10.47 6.81
C ALA A 9 11.67 -10.09 7.65
N PRO A 10 12.86 -10.00 7.05
CA PRO A 10 14.03 -9.48 7.76
C PRO A 10 13.73 -8.12 8.37
N SER A 11 14.30 -7.83 9.54
CA SER A 11 14.11 -6.54 10.21
C SER A 11 14.46 -5.37 9.28
N ALA A 12 13.69 -4.30 9.35
CA ALA A 12 13.80 -3.09 8.52
C ALA A 12 13.51 -3.29 7.02
N THR A 13 12.77 -4.34 6.65
CA THR A 13 12.32 -4.58 5.27
C THR A 13 10.81 -4.73 5.21
N VAL A 14 10.25 -4.37 4.06
CA VAL A 14 8.86 -4.66 3.68
C VAL A 14 8.91 -5.59 2.47
N VAL A 15 8.11 -6.64 2.53
CA VAL A 15 7.97 -7.63 1.45
C VAL A 15 6.53 -7.65 1.00
N TYR A 16 6.32 -7.59 -0.31
CA TYR A 16 5.00 -7.71 -0.94
C TYR A 16 5.00 -8.84 -1.96
N ASP A 17 4.11 -9.79 -1.75
CA ASP A 17 3.82 -10.89 -2.68
C ASP A 17 2.41 -10.65 -3.25
N PRO A 18 2.26 -10.24 -4.52
CA PRO A 18 0.96 -9.79 -5.06
C PRO A 18 -0.08 -10.89 -5.17
N SER A 19 0.33 -12.15 -5.35
CA SER A 19 -0.55 -13.30 -5.53
C SER A 19 0.01 -14.51 -4.80
N LEU A 20 -0.79 -15.09 -3.90
CA LEU A 20 -0.42 -16.26 -3.12
C LEU A 20 -1.48 -17.35 -3.27
N LYS A 21 -1.09 -18.49 -3.83
CA LYS A 21 -2.00 -19.64 -4.04
C LYS A 21 -2.70 -20.09 -2.77
N GLU A 22 -2.03 -19.99 -1.61
CA GLU A 22 -2.58 -20.34 -0.32
C GLU A 22 -3.74 -19.43 0.10
N LEU A 23 -3.68 -18.13 -0.24
CA LEU A 23 -4.74 -17.16 0.01
C LEU A 23 -5.85 -17.30 -1.03
N GLU A 24 -5.49 -17.46 -2.30
CA GLU A 24 -6.42 -17.60 -3.42
C GLU A 24 -7.21 -18.92 -3.40
N SER A 25 -6.73 -19.94 -2.67
CA SER A 25 -7.45 -21.19 -2.45
C SER A 25 -8.51 -21.13 -1.34
N LEU A 26 -8.58 -20.04 -0.58
CA LEU A 26 -9.56 -19.86 0.48
C LEU A 26 -10.96 -19.59 -0.10
N ALA A 27 -12.00 -20.07 0.56
CA ALA A 27 -13.39 -19.74 0.20
C ALA A 27 -13.66 -18.21 0.20
N LEU A 28 -12.90 -17.45 0.98
CA LEU A 28 -12.95 -15.99 1.02
C LEU A 28 -12.59 -15.37 -0.33
N PHE A 29 -11.65 -15.95 -1.08
CA PHE A 29 -11.26 -15.44 -2.39
C PHE A 29 -12.44 -15.39 -3.36
N ASP A 30 -13.21 -16.47 -3.43
CA ASP A 30 -14.43 -16.55 -4.23
C ASP A 30 -15.48 -15.49 -3.84
N ILE A 31 -15.63 -15.22 -2.53
CA ILE A 31 -16.54 -14.20 -2.01
C ILE A 31 -16.08 -12.82 -2.44
N LEU A 32 -14.80 -12.51 -2.25
CA LEU A 32 -14.19 -11.24 -2.64
C LEU A 32 -14.36 -11.00 -4.15
N GLN A 33 -13.99 -11.98 -4.97
CA GLN A 33 -14.10 -11.86 -6.42
C GLN A 33 -15.53 -11.63 -6.88
N LYS A 34 -16.47 -12.47 -6.41
CA LYS A 34 -17.85 -12.46 -6.92
C LYS A 34 -18.71 -11.33 -6.36
N GLN A 35 -18.55 -11.01 -5.07
CA GLN A 35 -19.45 -10.10 -4.37
C GLN A 35 -18.87 -8.69 -4.19
N ILE A 36 -17.55 -8.56 -4.00
CA ILE A 36 -16.91 -7.26 -3.80
C ILE A 36 -16.42 -6.69 -5.14
N TYR A 37 -15.73 -7.50 -5.93
CA TYR A 37 -15.20 -7.08 -7.24
C TYR A 37 -16.10 -7.37 -8.43
N GLY A 38 -17.36 -7.84 -8.18
CA GLY A 38 -18.36 -8.03 -9.22
C GLY A 38 -17.98 -9.02 -10.32
N GLY A 39 -17.12 -10.00 -10.03
CA GLY A 39 -16.64 -11.02 -10.98
C GLY A 39 -15.38 -10.62 -11.76
N MET A 40 -14.78 -9.46 -11.49
CA MET A 40 -13.49 -9.12 -12.09
C MET A 40 -12.39 -10.09 -11.62
N PRO A 41 -11.40 -10.41 -12.47
CA PRO A 41 -10.20 -11.12 -12.02
C PRO A 41 -9.48 -10.32 -10.93
N ILE A 42 -9.15 -11.00 -9.83
CA ILE A 42 -8.42 -10.42 -8.71
C ILE A 42 -7.23 -11.30 -8.33
N GLU A 43 -6.30 -10.72 -7.60
CA GLU A 43 -5.20 -11.40 -6.93
C GLU A 43 -5.33 -11.20 -5.41
N PHE A 44 -4.86 -12.15 -4.62
CA PHE A 44 -4.84 -12.06 -3.18
C PHE A 44 -3.42 -12.30 -2.67
N GLY A 45 -2.79 -11.20 -2.34
CA GLY A 45 -1.40 -11.14 -1.90
C GLY A 45 -1.23 -10.91 -0.41
N HIS A 46 0.01 -10.67 -0.05
CA HIS A 46 0.43 -10.44 1.33
C HIS A 46 1.51 -9.37 1.39
N CYS A 47 1.29 -8.37 2.23
CA CYS A 47 2.28 -7.36 2.58
C CYS A 47 2.70 -7.55 4.04
N SER A 48 3.99 -7.65 4.31
CA SER A 48 4.49 -7.77 5.67
C SER A 48 5.86 -7.14 5.83
N GLY A 49 6.18 -6.75 7.04
CA GLY A 49 7.52 -6.23 7.32
C GLY A 49 7.56 -5.30 8.51
N TRP A 50 8.62 -4.50 8.54
CA TRP A 50 8.93 -3.57 9.58
C TRP A 50 8.93 -2.17 8.99
N ASN A 51 7.87 -1.44 9.23
CA ASN A 51 7.75 -0.05 8.81
C ASN A 51 7.19 0.79 9.97
N SER A 52 7.71 1.99 10.15
CA SER A 52 7.25 2.95 11.14
C SER A 52 7.07 4.36 10.56
N SER A 53 7.25 4.52 9.26
CA SER A 53 7.24 5.84 8.61
C SER A 53 6.36 5.83 7.36
N LEU A 54 5.89 7.00 6.97
CA LEU A 54 5.06 7.21 5.78
C LEU A 54 5.79 6.79 4.51
N ASN A 55 6.99 7.28 4.29
CA ASN A 55 7.91 7.01 3.19
C ASN A 55 7.38 7.35 1.80
N ALA A 56 6.17 6.93 1.46
CA ALA A 56 5.55 7.13 0.17
C ALA A 56 4.02 7.15 0.29
N LEU A 57 3.35 7.54 -0.78
CA LEU A 57 1.91 7.41 -0.98
C LEU A 57 1.63 6.97 -2.41
N GLU A 58 0.82 5.95 -2.58
CA GLU A 58 0.39 5.40 -3.86
C GLU A 58 -1.12 5.39 -3.99
N TYR A 59 -1.61 5.24 -5.21
CA TYR A 59 -3.00 4.96 -5.50
C TYR A 59 -3.15 4.07 -6.73
N HIS A 60 -4.31 3.45 -6.84
CA HIS A 60 -4.70 2.57 -7.92
C HIS A 60 -5.98 3.10 -8.60
N ARG A 61 -6.22 2.71 -9.86
CA ARG A 61 -7.50 2.99 -10.56
C ARG A 61 -8.62 2.01 -10.17
N SER A 62 -8.47 1.39 -9.00
CA SER A 62 -9.40 0.42 -8.42
C SER A 62 -9.36 0.52 -6.91
N SER A 63 -10.42 0.09 -6.23
CA SER A 63 -10.32 -0.14 -4.79
C SER A 63 -9.38 -1.29 -4.49
N GLU A 64 -8.76 -1.24 -3.31
CA GLU A 64 -7.98 -2.29 -2.68
C GLU A 64 -8.70 -2.77 -1.42
N ILE A 65 -8.67 -4.08 -1.12
CA ILE A 65 -9.16 -4.61 0.15
C ILE A 65 -7.97 -5.05 0.98
N ASP A 66 -7.81 -4.41 2.13
CA ASP A 66 -6.78 -4.73 3.10
C ASP A 66 -7.34 -5.51 4.26
N ILE A 67 -6.70 -6.61 4.62
CA ILE A 67 -7.11 -7.49 5.72
C ILE A 67 -5.98 -7.56 6.75
N ALA A 68 -6.15 -6.89 7.87
CA ALA A 68 -5.14 -6.81 8.93
C ALA A 68 -4.96 -8.17 9.63
N ALA A 69 -3.76 -8.76 9.55
CA ALA A 69 -3.40 -9.98 10.29
C ALA A 69 -2.68 -9.68 11.62
N THR A 70 -2.20 -8.47 11.80
CA THR A 70 -1.72 -7.88 13.06
C THR A 70 -2.45 -6.57 13.29
N ASP A 71 -2.37 -5.99 14.49
CA ASP A 71 -2.69 -4.58 14.66
C ASP A 71 -1.69 -3.75 13.86
N LEU A 72 -2.17 -2.79 13.08
CA LEU A 72 -1.33 -1.95 12.22
C LEU A 72 -1.91 -0.54 12.09
N VAL A 73 -1.12 0.38 11.58
CA VAL A 73 -1.57 1.74 11.25
C VAL A 73 -1.46 1.96 9.74
N LEU A 74 -2.56 2.38 9.13
CA LEU A 74 -2.57 2.94 7.79
C LEU A 74 -2.44 4.46 7.86
N MET A 75 -1.55 5.02 7.04
CA MET A 75 -1.41 6.46 6.81
C MET A 75 -2.05 6.77 5.46
N LEU A 76 -3.16 7.50 5.48
CA LEU A 76 -4.01 7.69 4.31
C LEU A 76 -4.08 9.17 3.93
N GLY A 77 -4.21 9.43 2.63
CA GLY A 77 -4.44 10.75 2.07
C GLY A 77 -5.55 10.72 1.01
N ARG A 78 -5.89 11.87 0.46
CA ARG A 78 -6.88 12.00 -0.60
C ARG A 78 -6.18 12.32 -1.92
N GLU A 79 -6.46 11.56 -2.97
CA GLU A 79 -5.93 11.79 -4.31
C GLU A 79 -6.23 13.21 -4.81
N GLN A 80 -7.39 13.76 -4.45
CA GLN A 80 -7.85 15.09 -4.85
C GLN A 80 -6.96 16.21 -4.30
N ASP A 81 -6.21 15.96 -3.24
CA ASP A 81 -5.32 16.96 -2.61
C ASP A 81 -3.91 16.95 -3.24
N ILE A 82 -3.67 16.13 -4.27
CA ILE A 82 -2.43 16.20 -5.07
C ILE A 82 -2.42 17.51 -5.86
N ASP A 83 -1.37 18.30 -5.69
CA ASP A 83 -1.08 19.40 -6.61
C ASP A 83 -0.62 18.82 -7.97
N ARG A 84 -1.55 18.78 -8.92
CA ARG A 84 -1.32 18.20 -10.25
C ARG A 84 -0.38 19.04 -11.12
N GLN A 85 -0.13 20.30 -10.80
CA GLN A 85 0.80 21.13 -11.56
C GLN A 85 2.25 20.82 -11.20
N ASN A 86 2.50 20.55 -9.91
CA ASN A 86 3.84 20.27 -9.40
C ASN A 86 4.06 18.79 -9.08
N MET A 87 3.03 17.95 -9.21
CA MET A 87 3.03 16.53 -8.79
C MET A 87 3.52 16.38 -7.35
N THR A 88 2.90 17.14 -6.43
CA THR A 88 3.27 17.14 -5.01
C THR A 88 2.06 16.93 -4.11
N TYR A 89 2.31 16.43 -2.89
CA TYR A 89 1.32 16.24 -1.85
C TYR A 89 1.90 16.67 -0.50
N ASP A 90 1.14 17.48 0.26
CA ASP A 90 1.55 17.93 1.60
C ASP A 90 1.23 16.83 2.63
N THR A 91 2.25 16.33 3.31
CA THR A 91 2.12 15.27 4.32
C THR A 91 1.32 15.72 5.56
N ALA A 92 1.10 17.03 5.75
CA ALA A 92 0.19 17.53 6.77
C ALA A 92 -1.28 17.13 6.56
N ASN A 93 -1.65 16.74 5.32
CA ASN A 93 -2.99 16.24 4.98
C ASN A 93 -3.17 14.74 5.23
N VAL A 94 -2.12 14.04 5.68
CA VAL A 94 -2.19 12.60 5.97
C VAL A 94 -2.89 12.37 7.30
N GLU A 95 -3.84 11.43 7.30
CA GLU A 95 -4.52 10.94 8.49
C GLU A 95 -4.07 9.52 8.83
N CYS A 96 -3.92 9.21 10.12
CA CYS A 96 -3.48 7.91 10.61
C CYS A 96 -4.65 7.12 11.19
N PHE A 97 -4.80 5.87 10.77
CA PHE A 97 -5.89 4.99 11.21
C PHE A 97 -5.32 3.71 11.82
N LEU A 98 -5.67 3.45 13.08
CA LEU A 98 -5.41 2.16 13.71
C LEU A 98 -6.40 1.12 13.17
N ILE A 99 -5.86 0.07 12.58
CA ILE A 99 -6.63 -1.06 12.07
C ILE A 99 -6.34 -2.29 12.95
N PRO A 100 -7.31 -2.72 13.77
CA PRO A 100 -7.14 -3.89 14.63
C PRO A 100 -7.02 -5.18 13.80
N ARG A 101 -6.25 -6.14 14.31
CA ARG A 101 -6.17 -7.50 13.75
C ARG A 101 -7.56 -8.07 13.48
N GLY A 102 -7.74 -8.67 12.32
CA GLY A 102 -8.99 -9.28 11.88
C GLY A 102 -9.98 -8.31 11.23
N THR A 103 -9.62 -7.05 11.11
CA THR A 103 -10.42 -6.04 10.39
C THR A 103 -10.09 -6.08 8.90
N ALA A 104 -11.10 -6.03 8.05
CA ALA A 104 -10.98 -5.77 6.63
C ALA A 104 -11.45 -4.34 6.34
N VAL A 105 -10.70 -3.62 5.53
CA VAL A 105 -11.03 -2.25 5.08
C VAL A 105 -10.96 -2.17 3.56
N GLU A 106 -11.83 -1.37 2.98
CA GLU A 106 -11.76 -1.00 1.57
C GLU A 106 -11.05 0.36 1.45
N ILE A 107 -9.94 0.36 0.75
CA ILE A 107 -9.21 1.57 0.34
C ILE A 107 -9.73 1.95 -1.04
N TYR A 108 -10.52 3.01 -1.11
CA TYR A 108 -11.09 3.48 -2.38
C TYR A 108 -10.01 3.94 -3.35
N ALA A 109 -10.28 3.82 -4.66
CA ALA A 109 -9.36 4.25 -5.73
C ALA A 109 -8.81 5.68 -5.56
N THR A 110 -9.56 6.56 -4.90
CA THR A 110 -9.18 7.97 -4.63
C THR A 110 -8.45 8.17 -3.30
N THR A 111 -8.02 7.09 -2.65
CA THR A 111 -7.32 7.15 -1.36
C THR A 111 -5.85 6.84 -1.56
N LEU A 112 -5.01 7.80 -1.20
CA LEU A 112 -3.57 7.60 -1.13
C LEU A 112 -3.22 6.74 0.09
N HIS A 113 -2.38 5.74 -0.11
CA HIS A 113 -1.92 4.81 0.93
C HIS A 113 -0.52 4.29 0.60
N TYR A 114 0.09 3.60 1.52
CA TYR A 114 1.35 2.86 1.29
C TYR A 114 1.46 1.73 2.32
N ALA A 115 2.64 1.06 2.35
CA ALA A 115 2.92 0.00 3.30
C ALA A 115 2.53 0.40 4.74
N PRO A 116 1.76 -0.43 5.46
CA PRO A 116 1.35 -0.14 6.83
C PRO A 116 2.52 0.06 7.78
N CYS A 117 2.25 0.72 8.90
CA CYS A 117 3.20 0.79 10.00
C CYS A 117 2.83 -0.23 11.09
N GLY A 118 3.84 -0.91 11.63
CA GLY A 118 3.68 -1.81 12.78
C GLY A 118 3.56 -1.04 14.10
N ILE A 119 2.74 -1.54 15.03
CA ILE A 119 2.52 -0.92 16.34
C ILE A 119 3.76 -1.11 17.22
N GLY A 120 4.19 -0.02 17.89
CA GLY A 120 5.28 -0.05 18.85
C GLY A 120 6.64 -0.45 18.24
N GLY A 121 6.84 -0.24 16.94
CA GLY A 121 8.02 -0.68 16.19
C GLY A 121 8.05 -2.19 15.93
N GLY A 122 6.89 -2.85 16.04
CA GLY A 122 6.71 -4.26 15.71
C GLY A 122 6.54 -4.52 14.20
N GLU A 123 6.45 -5.78 13.85
CA GLU A 123 6.12 -6.24 12.51
C GLU A 123 4.64 -5.99 12.21
N PHE A 124 4.31 -5.66 10.97
CA PHE A 124 2.95 -5.71 10.46
C PHE A 124 2.78 -6.86 9.46
N ARG A 125 1.54 -7.38 9.37
CA ARG A 125 1.12 -8.36 8.37
C ARG A 125 -0.28 -8.01 7.88
N MET A 126 -0.44 -7.98 6.57
CA MET A 126 -1.66 -7.58 5.89
C MET A 126 -1.89 -8.44 4.65
N GLY A 127 -3.10 -8.95 4.48
CA GLY A 127 -3.57 -9.49 3.22
C GLY A 127 -4.03 -8.35 2.33
N VAL A 128 -3.70 -8.42 1.04
CA VAL A 128 -4.00 -7.37 0.05
C VAL A 128 -4.72 -7.99 -1.13
N VAL A 129 -5.89 -7.46 -1.48
CA VAL A 129 -6.68 -7.91 -2.62
C VAL A 129 -6.85 -6.77 -3.61
N LEU A 130 -6.43 -7.02 -4.83
CA LEU A 130 -6.41 -6.07 -5.94
C LEU A 130 -6.88 -6.73 -7.24
N PRO A 131 -7.27 -5.98 -8.28
CA PRO A 131 -7.41 -6.53 -9.62
C PRO A 131 -6.13 -7.20 -10.09
N GLU A 132 -6.27 -8.37 -10.74
CA GLU A 132 -5.15 -9.20 -11.18
C GLU A 132 -4.14 -8.41 -12.03
N GLY A 133 -2.89 -8.57 -11.69
CA GLY A 133 -1.76 -7.92 -12.37
C GLY A 133 -1.45 -6.50 -11.90
N THR A 134 -2.10 -6.00 -10.86
CA THR A 134 -1.69 -4.75 -10.19
C THR A 134 -0.28 -4.90 -9.63
N ASN A 135 0.51 -3.84 -9.62
CA ASN A 135 1.91 -3.81 -9.18
C ASN A 135 2.91 -4.61 -10.03
N LEU A 136 2.49 -5.27 -11.11
CA LEU A 136 3.41 -5.87 -12.05
C LEU A 136 4.16 -4.81 -12.87
N GLU A 137 5.33 -5.18 -13.35
CA GLU A 137 6.14 -4.33 -14.22
C GLU A 137 5.38 -3.88 -15.47
N LEU A 138 5.58 -2.62 -15.87
CA LEU A 138 5.03 -2.10 -17.12
C LEU A 138 5.70 -2.78 -18.31
N GLN A 139 4.90 -3.26 -19.25
CA GLN A 139 5.37 -3.91 -20.47
C GLN A 139 5.55 -2.93 -21.65
N TYR A 140 5.45 -1.63 -21.38
CA TYR A 140 5.55 -0.55 -22.39
C TYR A 140 6.13 0.70 -21.73
N ALA A 141 6.74 1.55 -22.57
CA ALA A 141 7.21 2.85 -22.14
C ALA A 141 6.05 3.82 -22.02
N VAL A 142 6.08 4.69 -21.04
CA VAL A 142 5.12 5.76 -20.84
C VAL A 142 5.86 7.10 -20.89
N ASP A 143 5.30 8.06 -21.61
CA ASP A 143 5.84 9.40 -21.62
C ASP A 143 5.71 10.01 -20.22
N ALA A 144 6.82 10.48 -19.66
CA ALA A 144 6.88 11.06 -18.32
C ALA A 144 6.31 12.51 -18.33
N THR A 145 5.03 12.64 -18.69
CA THR A 145 4.29 13.90 -18.72
C THR A 145 3.12 13.84 -17.74
N ASP A 146 2.80 14.98 -17.13
CA ASP A 146 1.67 15.11 -16.23
C ASP A 146 1.65 13.98 -15.17
N GLU A 147 0.50 13.34 -14.97
CA GLU A 147 0.32 12.24 -14.02
C GLU A 147 1.21 11.01 -14.30
N ASN A 148 1.66 10.85 -15.56
CA ASN A 148 2.52 9.72 -15.91
C ASN A 148 3.87 9.74 -15.19
N HIS A 149 4.32 10.89 -14.68
CA HIS A 149 5.48 10.97 -13.78
C HIS A 149 5.33 10.10 -12.52
N LEU A 150 4.11 9.82 -12.11
CA LEU A 150 3.81 9.03 -10.91
C LEU A 150 3.69 7.53 -11.21
N LEU A 151 3.49 7.15 -12.48
CA LEU A 151 3.21 5.77 -12.88
C LEU A 151 4.47 4.90 -12.77
N GLN A 152 4.53 4.04 -11.77
CA GLN A 152 5.69 3.20 -11.46
C GLN A 152 5.51 1.72 -11.83
N ALA A 153 4.27 1.25 -11.83
CA ALA A 153 3.93 -0.13 -12.16
C ALA A 153 2.51 -0.17 -12.73
N ARG A 154 2.09 -1.33 -13.20
CA ARG A 154 0.72 -1.53 -13.69
C ARG A 154 -0.28 -1.16 -12.60
N ASN A 155 -1.21 -0.23 -12.91
CA ASN A 155 -2.24 0.28 -12.00
C ASN A 155 -1.68 0.93 -10.72
N LYS A 156 -0.44 1.44 -10.73
CA LYS A 156 0.23 2.01 -9.55
C LYS A 156 0.88 3.35 -9.85
N TRP A 157 0.40 4.39 -9.22
CA TRP A 157 0.96 5.74 -9.19
C TRP A 157 1.51 6.03 -7.80
N LEU A 158 2.73 6.56 -7.71
CA LEU A 158 3.49 6.67 -6.46
C LEU A 158 4.16 8.03 -6.31
N LEU A 159 4.00 8.63 -5.15
CA LEU A 159 4.73 9.80 -4.64
C LEU A 159 5.64 9.35 -3.50
N VAL A 160 6.91 9.73 -3.55
CA VAL A 160 7.92 9.32 -2.56
C VAL A 160 8.34 10.52 -1.72
N HIS A 161 8.64 10.28 -0.42
CA HIS A 161 9.23 11.28 0.44
C HIS A 161 10.73 11.42 0.17
N PRO A 162 11.31 12.66 0.15
CA PRO A 162 12.73 12.87 -0.10
C PRO A 162 13.67 12.15 0.87
N ASP A 163 13.24 11.86 2.10
CA ASP A 163 14.04 11.12 3.09
C ASP A 163 14.10 9.61 2.78
N CYS A 164 13.28 9.12 1.85
CA CYS A 164 13.26 7.73 1.44
C CYS A 164 14.05 7.56 0.13
N VAL A 165 14.96 6.59 0.09
CA VAL A 165 15.79 6.33 -1.11
C VAL A 165 15.20 5.15 -1.88
N MET A 166 14.48 5.45 -2.98
CA MET A 166 13.90 4.42 -3.87
C MET A 166 14.59 4.33 -5.25
N GLY A 167 15.27 5.39 -5.68
CA GLY A 167 15.93 5.44 -6.99
C GLY A 167 15.62 6.72 -7.77
N PRO A 168 16.33 6.99 -8.87
CA PRO A 168 16.21 8.24 -9.61
C PRO A 168 14.91 8.38 -10.41
N ASP A 169 14.25 7.27 -10.74
CA ASP A 169 13.07 7.26 -11.62
C ASP A 169 11.76 7.49 -10.84
N TYR A 170 11.84 7.66 -9.52
CA TYR A 170 10.66 7.92 -8.68
C TYR A 170 10.37 9.41 -8.54
N CYS A 171 9.09 9.76 -8.43
CA CYS A 171 8.66 11.13 -8.15
C CYS A 171 8.76 11.42 -6.64
N TYR A 172 9.74 12.22 -6.25
CA TYR A 172 9.92 12.70 -4.88
C TYR A 172 9.00 13.90 -4.60
N GLY A 173 7.70 13.63 -4.62
CA GLY A 173 6.63 14.63 -4.58
C GLY A 173 6.05 14.90 -3.19
N LEU A 174 6.35 14.10 -2.15
CA LEU A 174 5.85 14.37 -0.81
C LEU A 174 6.56 15.59 -0.20
N ARG A 175 5.81 16.48 0.43
CA ARG A 175 6.29 17.71 1.06
C ARG A 175 5.87 17.72 2.52
N GLY A 176 6.73 18.22 3.41
CA GLY A 176 6.50 18.26 4.85
C GLY A 176 7.35 17.23 5.59
N LEU A 177 6.82 16.67 6.67
CA LEU A 177 7.53 15.68 7.48
C LEU A 177 7.31 14.26 6.91
N ASN A 178 8.36 13.44 6.92
CA ASN A 178 8.16 12.00 6.79
C ASN A 178 7.57 11.48 8.11
N LEU A 179 6.22 11.44 8.18
CA LEU A 179 5.51 11.09 9.41
C LEU A 179 5.98 9.74 9.95
N THR A 180 6.20 9.67 11.26
CA THR A 180 6.66 8.47 11.93
C THR A 180 5.77 8.12 13.12
N LEU A 181 5.58 6.82 13.36
CA LEU A 181 5.01 6.35 14.61
C LEU A 181 6.14 6.30 15.65
N ASP A 182 6.03 7.11 16.70
CA ASP A 182 7.00 7.11 17.78
C ASP A 182 7.07 5.72 18.45
N ARG A 183 8.29 5.19 18.58
CA ARG A 183 8.52 4.09 19.51
C ARG A 183 8.32 4.68 20.91
N LYS A 184 7.32 4.22 21.65
CA LYS A 184 7.29 4.51 23.08
C LYS A 184 8.60 4.02 23.66
N SER A 185 9.42 4.96 24.14
CA SER A 185 10.54 4.63 25.02
C SER A 185 9.96 3.90 26.24
N THR A 186 10.23 2.62 26.33
CA THR A 186 9.97 1.80 27.53
C THR A 186 10.91 2.19 28.65
#